data_6dc10a027da456009541b5a92fcf5497
#
_entry.id   6dc10a027da456009541b5a92fcf5497
#
_cell.length_a   1.000
_cell.length_b   1.000
_cell.length_c   1.000
_cell.angle_alpha   90.00
_cell.angle_beta   90.00
_cell.angle_gamma   90.00
#
_symmetry.space_group_name_H-M   'P 1'
#
loop_
_entity.id
_entity.type
_entity.pdbx_description
1 polymer ?
#
loop_
_entity_poly.entity_id
_entity_poly.type
_entity_poly.pdbx_seq_one_letter_code
_entity_poly.pdbx_strand_id
1 'polypeptide(L)'
;MDKFTRNNNPASIAVVVVIYGSKLTSCNVYNTLIKNNIDNISCLLVFDNSQTKQYEKIDLPNGKYEYVWDPSNPGLSIHYNEAARFARQHGYEWILLSDQDTTFPPEAMAEYQKALTENLDCSLFVPIHKISGDRFLSPVRSCIWKQTTCIKPGMHKIKEYDIINSGMLIKVADFIKVGGYKEDVSLDFSDFQFIERLKRVTKNFIVLNIECIQDFSNNAEDKAKLISRFKKYCQNAANFETRSIYTKARISYLVLKHTIALSVRCKTTETFKILVKSIIKK
;
A
#
# COMPACT_ATOMS: atom_id res chain seq x y z
N MET A 1 21.83 -37.67 6.06
CA MET A 1 22.47 -36.39 5.72
C MET A 1 21.91 -35.96 4.35
N ASP A 2 20.70 -35.38 4.35
CA ASP A 2 20.06 -34.94 3.13
C ASP A 2 20.61 -33.57 2.76
N LYS A 3 21.31 -33.53 1.63
CA LYS A 3 21.71 -32.31 0.97
C LYS A 3 20.47 -31.61 0.46
N PHE A 4 20.01 -30.57 1.17
CA PHE A 4 19.04 -29.62 0.63
C PHE A 4 19.66 -28.96 -0.61
N THR A 5 19.38 -29.52 -1.76
CA THR A 5 19.53 -28.81 -3.05
C THR A 5 18.62 -27.60 -2.98
N ARG A 6 19.23 -26.39 -2.87
CA ARG A 6 18.53 -25.11 -3.08
C ARG A 6 17.91 -25.20 -4.46
N ASN A 7 16.60 -25.37 -4.52
CA ASN A 7 15.85 -25.24 -5.76
C ASN A 7 16.00 -23.79 -6.22
N ASN A 8 16.57 -23.62 -7.42
CA ASN A 8 16.56 -22.36 -8.17
C ASN A 8 15.15 -22.01 -8.69
N ASN A 9 14.11 -22.29 -7.91
CA ASN A 9 12.77 -21.82 -8.26
C ASN A 9 12.72 -20.32 -8.02
N PRO A 10 12.25 -19.53 -8.99
CA PRO A 10 11.99 -18.12 -8.79
C PRO A 10 11.05 -17.98 -7.56
N ALA A 11 11.36 -17.03 -6.70
CA ALA A 11 10.56 -16.77 -5.49
C ALA A 11 9.07 -16.64 -5.87
N SER A 12 8.19 -17.37 -5.16
CA SER A 12 6.77 -17.39 -5.46
C SER A 12 6.11 -16.07 -5.01
N ILE A 13 5.78 -15.22 -5.98
CA ILE A 13 5.18 -13.89 -5.74
C ILE A 13 3.69 -13.92 -6.09
N ALA A 14 2.83 -13.61 -5.13
CA ALA A 14 1.43 -13.26 -5.37
C ALA A 14 1.30 -11.73 -5.49
N VAL A 15 0.79 -11.25 -6.61
CA VAL A 15 0.51 -9.83 -6.83
C VAL A 15 -0.91 -9.52 -6.39
N VAL A 16 -1.09 -8.46 -5.60
CA VAL A 16 -2.37 -8.07 -5.03
C VAL A 16 -2.76 -6.70 -5.55
N VAL A 17 -3.94 -6.60 -6.17
CA VAL A 17 -4.48 -5.35 -6.68
C VAL A 17 -5.89 -5.14 -6.14
N VAL A 18 -6.15 -3.96 -5.59
CA VAL A 18 -7.50 -3.54 -5.21
C VAL A 18 -7.99 -2.53 -6.23
N ILE A 19 -9.12 -2.83 -6.89
CA ILE A 19 -9.73 -1.95 -7.89
C ILE A 19 -11.02 -1.32 -7.36
N TYR A 20 -11.32 -0.12 -7.85
CA TYR A 20 -12.55 0.61 -7.54
C TYR A 20 -13.02 1.45 -8.73
N GLY A 21 -14.24 1.19 -9.21
CA GLY A 21 -14.87 1.95 -10.30
C GLY A 21 -14.18 1.80 -11.67
N SER A 22 -13.28 0.85 -11.84
CA SER A 22 -12.51 0.64 -13.07
C SER A 22 -12.26 -0.84 -13.31
N LYS A 23 -12.22 -1.25 -14.58
CA LYS A 23 -11.77 -2.60 -14.95
C LYS A 23 -10.27 -2.74 -14.73
N LEU A 24 -9.82 -3.91 -14.29
CA LEU A 24 -8.40 -4.20 -14.12
C LEU A 24 -7.58 -3.86 -15.37
N THR A 25 -8.08 -4.22 -16.56
CA THR A 25 -7.42 -3.98 -17.85
C THR A 25 -7.25 -2.50 -18.22
N SER A 26 -7.98 -1.60 -17.55
CA SER A 26 -7.80 -0.14 -17.69
C SER A 26 -6.90 0.48 -16.63
N CYS A 27 -6.48 -0.31 -15.63
CA CYS A 27 -5.61 0.16 -14.55
C CYS A 27 -4.16 0.30 -14.98
N ASN A 28 -3.45 1.28 -14.44
CA ASN A 28 -2.03 1.51 -14.73
C ASN A 28 -1.18 0.29 -14.33
N VAL A 29 -1.40 -0.24 -13.13
CA VAL A 29 -0.68 -1.42 -12.64
C VAL A 29 -0.81 -2.62 -13.59
N TYR A 30 -1.99 -2.86 -14.18
CA TYR A 30 -2.18 -3.94 -15.13
C TYR A 30 -1.35 -3.71 -16.40
N ASN A 31 -1.45 -2.53 -16.98
CA ASN A 31 -0.83 -2.21 -18.27
C ASN A 31 0.70 -2.10 -18.18
N THR A 32 1.25 -1.77 -17.01
CA THR A 32 2.68 -1.50 -16.85
C THR A 32 3.43 -2.60 -16.10
N LEU A 33 2.80 -3.31 -15.17
CA LEU A 33 3.45 -4.38 -14.40
C LEU A 33 2.94 -5.77 -14.78
N ILE A 34 1.61 -5.99 -14.77
CA ILE A 34 1.04 -7.34 -14.80
C ILE A 34 1.05 -7.92 -16.20
N LYS A 35 0.52 -7.20 -17.19
CA LYS A 35 0.32 -7.69 -18.55
C LYS A 35 1.58 -8.28 -19.19
N ASN A 36 2.73 -7.63 -19.00
CA ASN A 36 3.99 -8.05 -19.60
C ASN A 36 4.79 -9.03 -18.73
N ASN A 37 4.33 -9.31 -17.50
CA ASN A 37 5.03 -10.15 -16.55
C ASN A 37 4.14 -11.27 -15.98
N ILE A 38 3.04 -11.59 -16.64
CA ILE A 38 2.06 -12.57 -16.14
C ILE A 38 2.68 -13.96 -15.89
N ASP A 39 3.67 -14.35 -16.68
CA ASP A 39 4.38 -15.63 -16.53
C ASP A 39 5.32 -15.65 -15.32
N ASN A 40 5.77 -14.48 -14.88
CA ASN A 40 6.63 -14.28 -13.70
C ASN A 40 5.85 -14.09 -12.40
N ILE A 41 4.52 -13.97 -12.47
CA ILE A 41 3.61 -13.83 -11.35
C ILE A 41 3.07 -15.21 -10.99
N SER A 42 3.25 -15.62 -9.73
CA SER A 42 2.77 -16.94 -9.27
C SER A 42 1.25 -16.98 -9.10
N CYS A 43 0.66 -15.87 -8.69
CA CYS A 43 -0.78 -15.67 -8.59
C CYS A 43 -1.13 -14.17 -8.65
N LEU A 44 -2.26 -13.82 -9.26
CA LEU A 44 -2.83 -12.48 -9.25
C LEU A 44 -4.11 -12.49 -8.41
N LEU A 45 -4.13 -11.71 -7.34
CA LEU A 45 -5.28 -11.52 -6.47
C LEU A 45 -5.91 -10.15 -6.76
N VAL A 46 -7.14 -10.15 -7.24
CA VAL A 46 -7.86 -8.92 -7.59
C VAL A 46 -9.08 -8.78 -6.68
N PHE A 47 -9.07 -7.72 -5.88
CA PHE A 47 -10.20 -7.35 -5.02
C PHE A 47 -10.91 -6.16 -5.64
N ASP A 48 -12.20 -6.33 -5.93
CA ASP A 48 -13.03 -5.31 -6.59
C ASP A 48 -14.00 -4.69 -5.58
N ASN A 49 -13.71 -3.48 -5.18
CA ASN A 49 -14.52 -2.68 -4.26
C ASN A 49 -15.60 -1.84 -4.96
N SER A 50 -15.81 -2.04 -6.27
CA SER A 50 -16.78 -1.27 -7.04
C SER A 50 -18.21 -1.58 -6.62
N GLN A 51 -19.08 -0.58 -6.67
CA GLN A 51 -20.51 -0.75 -6.42
C GLN A 51 -21.17 -1.72 -7.42
N THR A 52 -20.67 -1.72 -8.66
CA THR A 52 -21.07 -2.65 -9.72
C THR A 52 -19.90 -3.55 -10.04
N LYS A 53 -20.15 -4.86 -10.03
CA LYS A 53 -19.17 -5.90 -10.36
C LYS A 53 -18.54 -5.64 -11.73
N GLN A 54 -17.21 -5.60 -11.79
CA GLN A 54 -16.48 -5.27 -13.02
C GLN A 54 -16.33 -6.47 -13.96
N TYR A 55 -16.32 -7.69 -13.41
CA TYR A 55 -16.13 -8.93 -14.16
C TYR A 55 -17.07 -10.03 -13.65
N GLU A 56 -17.71 -10.78 -14.53
CA GLU A 56 -18.27 -12.08 -14.17
C GLU A 56 -17.18 -13.13 -14.06
N LYS A 57 -16.21 -13.08 -14.98
CA LYS A 57 -15.00 -13.90 -14.99
C LYS A 57 -13.87 -13.07 -15.59
N ILE A 58 -12.72 -13.04 -14.94
CA ILE A 58 -11.53 -12.46 -15.54
C ILE A 58 -10.95 -13.50 -16.51
N ASP A 59 -10.64 -13.09 -17.74
CA ASP A 59 -9.94 -13.91 -18.71
C ASP A 59 -8.48 -13.43 -18.76
N LEU A 60 -7.62 -14.14 -18.03
CA LEU A 60 -6.18 -13.88 -18.02
C LEU A 60 -5.43 -15.12 -18.45
N PRO A 61 -4.32 -14.96 -19.18
CA PRO A 61 -3.42 -16.05 -19.51
C PRO A 61 -3.00 -16.80 -18.23
N ASN A 62 -2.84 -18.12 -18.32
CA ASN A 62 -2.33 -19.00 -17.24
C ASN A 62 -3.29 -19.37 -16.10
N GLY A 63 -4.49 -18.80 -15.98
CA GLY A 63 -5.50 -19.20 -14.99
C GLY A 63 -5.11 -19.02 -13.53
N LYS A 64 -3.98 -18.36 -13.26
CA LYS A 64 -3.43 -18.17 -11.89
C LYS A 64 -3.93 -16.86 -11.29
N TYR A 65 -5.23 -16.73 -11.12
CA TYR A 65 -5.84 -15.55 -10.53
C TYR A 65 -7.01 -15.90 -9.64
N GLU A 66 -7.27 -15.03 -8.65
CA GLU A 66 -8.49 -14.99 -7.86
C GLU A 66 -9.11 -13.61 -8.01
N TYR A 67 -10.45 -13.57 -8.19
CA TYR A 67 -11.21 -12.34 -8.27
C TYR A 67 -12.32 -12.35 -7.22
N VAL A 68 -12.27 -11.38 -6.33
CA VAL A 68 -13.23 -11.21 -5.24
C VAL A 68 -13.91 -9.86 -5.40
N TRP A 69 -15.24 -9.86 -5.57
CA TRP A 69 -16.02 -8.65 -5.61
C TRP A 69 -16.72 -8.40 -4.26
N ASP A 70 -16.50 -7.20 -3.70
CA ASP A 70 -17.12 -6.77 -2.46
C ASP A 70 -17.65 -5.33 -2.56
N PRO A 71 -18.96 -5.16 -2.87
CA PRO A 71 -19.57 -3.84 -3.01
C PRO A 71 -19.68 -3.07 -1.69
N SER A 72 -19.42 -3.70 -0.54
CA SER A 72 -19.40 -3.01 0.75
C SER A 72 -18.24 -2.05 0.87
N ASN A 73 -17.20 -2.22 0.02
CA ASN A 73 -15.98 -1.42 0.00
C ASN A 73 -15.35 -1.31 1.40
N PRO A 74 -14.92 -2.43 1.99
CA PRO A 74 -14.44 -2.48 3.37
C PRO A 74 -13.09 -1.77 3.55
N GLY A 75 -12.40 -1.47 2.46
CA GLY A 75 -11.11 -0.78 2.43
C GLY A 75 -9.91 -1.69 2.17
N LEU A 76 -8.76 -1.08 1.94
CA LEU A 76 -7.53 -1.78 1.56
C LEU A 76 -7.03 -2.76 2.62
N SER A 77 -7.14 -2.37 3.90
CA SER A 77 -6.61 -3.16 5.03
C SER A 77 -7.19 -4.57 5.11
N ILE A 78 -8.50 -4.70 4.88
CA ILE A 78 -9.18 -6.02 4.91
C ILE A 78 -8.68 -6.88 3.76
N HIS A 79 -8.66 -6.35 2.53
CA HIS A 79 -8.25 -7.12 1.36
C HIS A 79 -6.77 -7.50 1.38
N TYR A 80 -5.89 -6.64 1.88
CA TYR A 80 -4.48 -7.01 2.05
C TYR A 80 -4.29 -8.12 3.10
N ASN A 81 -5.11 -8.12 4.17
CA ASN A 81 -5.11 -9.21 5.14
C ASN A 81 -5.65 -10.51 4.53
N GLU A 82 -6.70 -10.45 3.72
CA GLU A 82 -7.24 -11.60 2.98
C GLU A 82 -6.22 -12.15 2.00
N ALA A 83 -5.58 -11.28 1.23
CA ALA A 83 -4.52 -11.66 0.31
C ALA A 83 -3.36 -12.37 1.01
N ALA A 84 -2.92 -11.87 2.16
CA ALA A 84 -1.84 -12.50 2.92
C ALA A 84 -2.24 -13.87 3.50
N ARG A 85 -3.50 -14.03 3.96
CA ARG A 85 -4.04 -15.32 4.39
C ARG A 85 -4.09 -16.30 3.22
N PHE A 86 -4.60 -15.88 2.07
CA PHE A 86 -4.62 -16.67 0.85
C PHE A 86 -3.21 -17.10 0.44
N ALA A 87 -2.28 -16.15 0.36
CA ALA A 87 -0.89 -16.42 -0.01
C ALA A 87 -0.25 -17.48 0.93
N ARG A 88 -0.47 -17.34 2.25
CA ARG A 88 0.01 -18.33 3.23
C ARG A 88 -0.60 -19.72 3.02
N GLN A 89 -1.91 -19.81 2.79
CA GLN A 89 -2.61 -21.08 2.59
C GLN A 89 -2.15 -21.82 1.33
N HIS A 90 -1.78 -21.07 0.28
CA HIS A 90 -1.32 -21.62 -1.01
C HIS A 90 0.19 -21.70 -1.13
N GLY A 91 0.94 -21.42 -0.05
CA GLY A 91 2.40 -21.54 -0.03
C GLY A 91 3.16 -20.48 -0.80
N TYR A 92 2.55 -19.33 -1.12
CA TYR A 92 3.28 -18.20 -1.69
C TYR A 92 4.16 -17.55 -0.62
N GLU A 93 5.42 -17.32 -0.97
CA GLU A 93 6.39 -16.77 -0.02
C GLU A 93 6.28 -15.24 0.08
N TRP A 94 5.94 -14.58 -1.02
CA TRP A 94 5.93 -13.13 -1.16
C TRP A 94 4.58 -12.62 -1.64
N ILE A 95 4.20 -11.44 -1.14
CA ILE A 95 3.09 -10.66 -1.69
C ILE A 95 3.60 -9.30 -2.14
N LEU A 96 3.19 -8.90 -3.35
CA LEU A 96 3.42 -7.57 -3.91
C LEU A 96 2.11 -6.80 -3.90
N LEU A 97 2.00 -5.82 -3.03
CA LEU A 97 0.82 -4.97 -2.92
C LEU A 97 0.88 -3.84 -3.95
N SER A 98 -0.22 -3.55 -4.63
CA SER A 98 -0.25 -2.44 -5.57
C SER A 98 -1.61 -1.78 -5.66
N ASP A 99 -1.60 -0.45 -5.78
CA ASP A 99 -2.77 0.34 -6.09
C ASP A 99 -3.02 0.32 -7.62
N GLN A 100 -4.28 0.46 -8.01
CA GLN A 100 -4.69 0.40 -9.42
C GLN A 100 -4.08 1.49 -10.30
N ASP A 101 -3.74 2.65 -9.74
CA ASP A 101 -3.28 3.86 -10.41
C ASP A 101 -1.75 4.04 -10.42
N THR A 102 -1.00 3.05 -9.93
CA THR A 102 0.46 3.06 -9.94
C THR A 102 1.00 2.62 -11.31
N THR A 103 1.85 3.45 -11.90
CA THR A 103 2.60 3.15 -13.12
C THR A 103 3.99 2.66 -12.74
N PHE A 104 4.33 1.45 -13.17
CA PHE A 104 5.63 0.82 -12.96
C PHE A 104 6.51 0.96 -14.21
N PRO A 105 7.85 1.09 -14.05
CA PRO A 105 8.75 1.03 -15.18
C PRO A 105 8.84 -0.41 -15.73
N PRO A 106 9.23 -0.59 -17.01
CA PRO A 106 9.25 -1.93 -17.66
C PRO A 106 10.11 -2.96 -16.94
N GLU A 107 11.20 -2.54 -16.32
CA GLU A 107 12.16 -3.37 -15.60
C GLU A 107 11.71 -3.75 -14.17
N ALA A 108 10.59 -3.27 -13.70
CA ALA A 108 10.17 -3.40 -12.31
C ALA A 108 10.19 -4.86 -11.80
N MET A 109 9.57 -5.79 -12.53
CA MET A 109 9.52 -7.19 -12.08
C MET A 109 10.92 -7.83 -12.03
N ALA A 110 11.78 -7.51 -12.99
CA ALA A 110 13.15 -7.99 -13.01
C ALA A 110 13.96 -7.48 -11.82
N GLU A 111 13.77 -6.21 -11.43
CA GLU A 111 14.41 -5.64 -10.25
C GLU A 111 13.90 -6.26 -8.94
N TYR A 112 12.60 -6.57 -8.82
CA TYR A 112 12.09 -7.34 -7.68
C TYR A 112 12.74 -8.71 -7.58
N GLN A 113 12.80 -9.48 -8.69
CA GLN A 113 13.41 -10.81 -8.72
C GLN A 113 14.90 -10.77 -8.38
N LYS A 114 15.65 -9.81 -8.96
CA LYS A 114 17.05 -9.57 -8.64
C LYS A 114 17.25 -9.28 -7.16
N ALA A 115 16.47 -8.35 -6.61
CA ALA A 115 16.57 -7.98 -5.20
C ALA A 115 16.33 -9.16 -4.25
N LEU A 116 15.38 -10.05 -4.58
CA LEU A 116 15.11 -11.26 -3.83
C LEU A 116 16.29 -12.25 -3.84
N THR A 117 17.04 -12.33 -4.95
CA THR A 117 18.22 -13.21 -5.03
C THR A 117 19.45 -12.64 -4.34
N GLU A 118 19.62 -11.32 -4.36
CA GLU A 118 20.78 -10.64 -3.80
C GLU A 118 20.66 -10.38 -2.29
N ASN A 119 19.44 -10.36 -1.73
CA ASN A 119 19.18 -9.90 -0.35
C ASN A 119 18.30 -10.90 0.44
N LEU A 120 18.77 -12.11 0.60
CA LEU A 120 18.02 -13.25 1.18
C LEU A 120 17.50 -13.01 2.62
N ASP A 121 18.17 -12.16 3.39
CA ASP A 121 17.82 -11.84 4.79
C ASP A 121 16.85 -10.65 4.90
N CYS A 122 16.50 -10.00 3.79
CA CYS A 122 15.56 -8.90 3.79
C CYS A 122 14.14 -9.40 3.52
N SER A 123 13.17 -8.85 4.23
CA SER A 123 11.76 -9.23 4.10
C SER A 123 10.86 -8.13 3.53
N LEU A 124 11.42 -6.97 3.19
CA LEU A 124 10.69 -5.82 2.68
C LEU A 124 11.48 -5.09 1.60
N PHE A 125 10.89 -4.99 0.41
CA PHE A 125 11.42 -4.28 -0.74
C PHE A 125 10.39 -3.29 -1.25
N VAL A 126 10.81 -2.07 -1.57
CA VAL A 126 9.90 -1.01 -2.02
C VAL A 126 10.52 -0.19 -3.14
N PRO A 127 9.74 0.29 -4.11
CA PRO A 127 10.23 1.21 -5.14
C PRO A 127 10.32 2.64 -4.61
N ILE A 128 10.91 3.53 -5.39
CA ILE A 128 10.79 4.97 -5.23
C ILE A 128 9.49 5.41 -5.91
N HIS A 129 8.61 6.10 -5.18
CA HIS A 129 7.40 6.68 -5.75
C HIS A 129 7.55 8.17 -5.98
N LYS A 130 7.12 8.62 -7.15
CA LYS A 130 6.97 10.03 -7.51
C LYS A 130 5.51 10.35 -7.82
N ILE A 131 5.16 11.61 -7.65
CA ILE A 131 3.95 12.20 -8.20
C ILE A 131 4.34 12.91 -9.50
N SER A 132 3.42 13.08 -10.43
CA SER A 132 3.64 13.86 -11.64
C SER A 132 4.34 15.20 -11.32
N GLY A 133 5.44 15.51 -12.03
CA GLY A 133 6.27 16.70 -11.80
C GLY A 133 7.47 16.48 -10.86
N ASP A 134 8.06 15.30 -10.83
CA ASP A 134 9.29 14.90 -10.11
C ASP A 134 9.25 15.06 -8.57
N ARG A 135 8.07 15.20 -8.00
CA ARG A 135 7.92 15.30 -6.55
C ARG A 135 7.88 13.91 -5.92
N PHE A 136 8.82 13.64 -5.01
CA PHE A 136 8.88 12.38 -4.28
C PHE A 136 7.68 12.19 -3.35
N LEU A 137 7.16 10.97 -3.32
CA LEU A 137 6.04 10.56 -2.48
C LEU A 137 6.47 9.55 -1.40
N SER A 138 7.24 8.53 -1.76
CA SER A 138 7.63 7.42 -0.87
C SER A 138 8.89 6.71 -1.38
N PRO A 139 9.74 6.14 -0.50
CA PRO A 139 9.78 6.33 0.96
C PRO A 139 10.22 7.74 1.35
N VAL A 140 9.62 8.31 2.40
CA VAL A 140 10.00 9.63 2.92
C VAL A 140 10.45 9.52 4.37
N ARG A 141 11.42 10.36 4.80
CA ARG A 141 11.82 10.38 6.19
C ARG A 141 10.67 10.79 7.10
N SER A 142 10.47 10.02 8.16
CA SER A 142 9.46 10.30 9.19
C SER A 142 9.83 11.57 9.95
N CYS A 143 9.33 12.73 9.49
CA CYS A 143 9.61 14.04 10.07
C CYS A 143 8.33 14.86 10.19
N ILE A 144 8.20 15.66 11.28
CA ILE A 144 7.01 16.51 11.49
C ILE A 144 7.02 17.71 10.51
N TRP A 145 8.17 18.33 10.33
CA TRP A 145 8.25 19.66 9.70
C TRP A 145 8.75 19.65 8.27
N LYS A 146 9.59 18.69 7.89
CA LYS A 146 10.22 18.66 6.58
C LYS A 146 10.28 17.21 6.06
N GLN A 147 9.60 16.94 4.97
CA GLN A 147 9.82 15.72 4.20
C GLN A 147 11.15 15.87 3.43
N THR A 148 12.12 15.04 3.75
CA THR A 148 13.35 14.94 2.97
C THR A 148 13.06 14.03 1.78
N THR A 149 13.31 14.50 0.61
CA THR A 149 12.72 14.03 -0.62
C THR A 149 13.59 13.11 -1.45
N CYS A 150 14.81 12.84 -1.04
CA CYS A 150 15.71 11.99 -1.84
C CYS A 150 16.16 10.79 -1.02
N ILE A 151 15.63 9.62 -1.37
CA ILE A 151 16.17 8.33 -0.91
C ILE A 151 16.94 7.68 -2.07
N LYS A 152 18.10 7.10 -1.76
CA LYS A 152 18.87 6.34 -2.76
C LYS A 152 18.48 4.87 -2.69
N PRO A 153 18.56 4.12 -3.80
CA PRO A 153 18.44 2.67 -3.78
C PRO A 153 19.43 2.03 -2.77
N GLY A 154 19.03 0.89 -2.20
CA GLY A 154 19.83 0.15 -1.22
C GLY A 154 19.14 -0.04 0.12
N MET A 155 19.90 -0.50 1.11
CA MET A 155 19.39 -0.84 2.44
C MET A 155 19.23 0.39 3.34
N HIS A 156 18.07 0.50 3.99
CA HIS A 156 17.71 1.58 4.92
C HIS A 156 17.06 1.05 6.19
N LYS A 157 17.14 1.84 7.27
CA LYS A 157 16.50 1.51 8.56
C LYS A 157 15.01 1.88 8.51
N ILE A 158 14.13 0.91 8.65
CA ILE A 158 12.67 1.12 8.53
C ILE A 158 12.12 2.14 9.54
N LYS A 159 12.72 2.27 10.73
CA LYS A 159 12.29 3.22 11.76
C LYS A 159 12.37 4.69 11.35
N GLU A 160 13.17 4.99 10.32
CA GLU A 160 13.43 6.37 9.87
C GLU A 160 12.48 6.82 8.76
N TYR A 161 11.67 5.90 8.21
CA TYR A 161 10.89 6.17 7.01
C TYR A 161 9.41 5.84 7.17
N ASP A 162 8.61 6.58 6.43
CA ASP A 162 7.23 6.25 6.07
C ASP A 162 7.23 5.69 4.65
N ILE A 163 6.47 4.64 4.47
CA ILE A 163 6.42 3.86 3.23
C ILE A 163 4.94 3.64 2.90
N ILE A 164 4.57 3.88 1.64
CA ILE A 164 3.23 3.56 1.15
C ILE A 164 3.15 2.09 0.73
N ASN A 165 1.93 1.56 0.65
CA ASN A 165 1.68 0.15 0.32
C ASN A 165 1.92 -0.20 -1.15
N SER A 166 1.68 0.72 -2.09
CA SER A 166 1.85 0.40 -3.50
C SER A 166 3.29 0.06 -3.85
N GLY A 167 3.50 -1.02 -4.61
CA GLY A 167 4.83 -1.54 -4.92
C GLY A 167 5.57 -2.20 -3.75
N MET A 168 4.93 -2.36 -2.60
CA MET A 168 5.52 -3.04 -1.45
C MET A 168 5.56 -4.54 -1.68
N LEU A 169 6.76 -5.11 -1.84
CA LEU A 169 6.99 -6.56 -1.83
C LEU A 169 7.43 -6.98 -0.43
N ILE A 170 6.62 -7.82 0.22
CA ILE A 170 6.84 -8.24 1.60
C ILE A 170 6.74 -9.75 1.75
N LYS A 171 7.57 -10.30 2.65
CA LYS A 171 7.51 -11.70 3.01
C LYS A 171 6.21 -12.02 3.77
N VAL A 172 5.45 -12.99 3.28
CA VAL A 172 4.14 -13.38 3.87
C VAL A 172 4.27 -13.72 5.35
N ALA A 173 5.36 -14.41 5.74
CA ALA A 173 5.61 -14.76 7.13
C ALA A 173 5.69 -13.53 8.05
N ASP A 174 6.39 -12.46 7.63
CA ASP A 174 6.51 -11.24 8.43
C ASP A 174 5.22 -10.41 8.42
N PHE A 175 4.51 -10.37 7.30
CA PHE A 175 3.18 -9.76 7.24
C PHE A 175 2.22 -10.38 8.27
N ILE A 176 2.15 -11.71 8.33
CA ILE A 176 1.29 -12.43 9.28
C ILE A 176 1.79 -12.26 10.72
N LYS A 177 3.12 -12.32 10.94
CA LYS A 177 3.73 -12.18 12.27
C LYS A 177 3.40 -10.87 12.97
N VAL A 178 3.28 -9.77 12.22
CA VAL A 178 2.89 -8.46 12.78
C VAL A 178 1.39 -8.28 12.96
N GLY A 179 0.58 -9.27 12.57
CA GLY A 179 -0.88 -9.23 12.60
C GLY A 179 -1.52 -8.46 11.46
N GLY A 180 -0.79 -8.28 10.35
CA GLY A 180 -1.28 -7.61 9.16
C GLY A 180 -1.65 -6.14 9.34
N TYR A 181 -2.48 -5.64 8.45
CA TYR A 181 -3.08 -4.31 8.55
C TYR A 181 -4.13 -4.24 9.66
N LYS A 182 -4.28 -3.08 10.26
CA LYS A 182 -5.36 -2.83 11.23
C LYS A 182 -6.64 -2.50 10.45
N GLU A 183 -7.65 -3.37 10.54
CA GLU A 183 -8.84 -3.32 9.70
C GLU A 183 -9.70 -2.07 9.91
N ASP A 184 -9.74 -1.53 11.13
CA ASP A 184 -10.42 -0.26 11.44
C ASP A 184 -9.61 1.01 11.07
N VAL A 185 -8.42 0.84 10.45
CA VAL A 185 -7.67 1.86 9.71
C VAL A 185 -7.68 1.46 8.24
N SER A 186 -8.81 1.70 7.58
CA SER A 186 -9.16 1.02 6.33
C SER A 186 -8.57 1.63 5.05
N LEU A 187 -8.15 2.90 5.08
CA LEU A 187 -7.65 3.63 3.91
C LEU A 187 -6.51 4.56 4.30
N ASP A 188 -6.82 5.84 4.62
CA ASP A 188 -5.79 6.80 5.03
C ASP A 188 -5.08 6.32 6.29
N PHE A 189 -3.77 6.46 6.37
CA PHE A 189 -2.90 5.96 7.45
C PHE A 189 -2.76 4.43 7.57
N SER A 190 -3.39 3.64 6.73
CA SER A 190 -3.30 2.18 6.80
C SER A 190 -1.87 1.68 6.57
N ASP A 191 -1.19 2.23 5.60
CA ASP A 191 0.22 1.99 5.29
C ASP A 191 1.14 2.39 6.46
N PHE A 192 0.96 3.59 7.02
CA PHE A 192 1.74 4.04 8.18
C PHE A 192 1.49 3.16 9.41
N GLN A 193 0.23 2.74 9.63
CA GLN A 193 -0.11 1.82 10.72
C GLN A 193 0.55 0.45 10.53
N PHE A 194 0.56 -0.07 9.31
CA PHE A 194 1.21 -1.33 8.98
C PHE A 194 2.73 -1.24 9.17
N ILE A 195 3.36 -0.19 8.65
CA ILE A 195 4.80 0.05 8.85
C ILE A 195 5.14 0.20 10.35
N GLU A 196 4.30 0.87 11.13
CA GLU A 196 4.51 0.99 12.59
C GLU A 196 4.48 -0.38 13.30
N ARG A 197 3.66 -1.32 12.83
CA ARG A 197 3.67 -2.71 13.31
C ARG A 197 4.91 -3.45 12.82
N LEU A 198 5.28 -3.26 11.55
CA LEU A 198 6.41 -3.96 10.92
C LEU A 198 7.76 -3.55 11.54
N LYS A 199 7.91 -2.33 12.01
CA LYS A 199 9.08 -1.84 12.78
C LYS A 199 9.41 -2.68 14.02
N ARG A 200 8.47 -3.51 14.51
CA ARG A 200 8.68 -4.39 15.67
C ARG A 200 9.45 -5.65 15.33
N VAL A 201 9.41 -6.09 14.08
CA VAL A 201 10.03 -7.36 13.63
C VAL A 201 11.10 -7.14 12.57
N THR A 202 11.00 -6.07 11.78
CA THR A 202 11.91 -5.75 10.69
C THR A 202 12.72 -4.51 11.04
N LYS A 203 14.05 -4.59 10.94
CA LYS A 203 14.97 -3.47 11.22
C LYS A 203 15.29 -2.66 9.96
N ASN A 204 15.43 -3.35 8.83
CA ASN A 204 15.88 -2.78 7.58
C ASN A 204 14.88 -3.10 6.46
N PHE A 205 14.92 -2.30 5.41
CA PHE A 205 14.22 -2.56 4.15
C PHE A 205 15.12 -2.13 2.99
N ILE A 206 14.81 -2.62 1.80
CA ILE A 206 15.55 -2.27 0.60
C ILE A 206 14.70 -1.39 -0.29
N VAL A 207 15.28 -0.26 -0.69
CA VAL A 207 14.76 0.59 -1.75
C VAL A 207 15.32 0.10 -3.07
N LEU A 208 14.44 -0.29 -3.97
CA LEU A 208 14.78 -0.77 -5.32
C LEU A 208 15.23 0.38 -6.20
N ASN A 209 16.04 0.08 -7.22
CA ASN A 209 16.47 1.06 -8.21
C ASN A 209 15.43 1.21 -9.33
N ILE A 210 14.16 1.41 -8.93
CA ILE A 210 13.04 1.68 -9.84
C ILE A 210 12.21 2.84 -9.33
N GLU A 211 11.67 3.63 -10.25
CA GLU A 211 10.80 4.76 -9.97
C GLU A 211 9.39 4.49 -10.50
N CYS A 212 8.42 4.44 -9.59
CA CYS A 212 7.01 4.33 -9.92
C CYS A 212 6.34 5.70 -9.87
N ILE A 213 5.35 5.90 -10.73
CA ILE A 213 4.57 7.14 -10.75
C ILE A 213 3.18 6.85 -10.18
N GLN A 214 2.80 7.63 -9.18
CA GLN A 214 1.45 7.63 -8.61
C GLN A 214 0.64 8.76 -9.21
N ASP A 215 -0.48 8.44 -9.82
CA ASP A 215 -1.38 9.45 -10.37
C ASP A 215 -2.44 9.86 -9.34
N PHE A 216 -2.42 11.12 -8.94
CA PHE A 216 -3.45 11.72 -8.09
C PHE A 216 -4.44 12.56 -8.93
N SER A 217 -5.11 11.93 -9.89
CA SER A 217 -6.04 12.59 -10.82
C SER A 217 -7.31 13.20 -10.19
N ASN A 218 -7.41 13.26 -8.86
CA ASN A 218 -8.62 13.64 -8.12
C ASN A 218 -8.76 15.15 -7.85
N ASN A 219 -8.57 15.99 -8.85
CA ASN A 219 -8.65 17.45 -8.67
C ASN A 219 -10.07 18.06 -8.65
N ALA A 220 -11.11 17.29 -8.96
CA ALA A 220 -12.49 17.79 -9.11
C ALA A 220 -13.51 17.02 -8.26
N GLU A 221 -13.18 16.72 -7.00
CA GLU A 221 -14.18 16.09 -6.11
C GLU A 221 -15.21 17.14 -5.63
N ASP A 222 -16.48 16.74 -5.69
CA ASP A 222 -17.59 17.47 -5.08
C ASP A 222 -17.34 17.67 -3.56
N LYS A 223 -17.75 18.84 -3.05
CA LYS A 223 -17.61 19.22 -1.64
C LYS A 223 -18.15 18.13 -0.69
N ALA A 224 -19.29 17.53 -0.99
CA ALA A 224 -19.89 16.50 -0.16
C ALA A 224 -19.02 15.24 -0.08
N LYS A 225 -18.42 14.82 -1.20
CA LYS A 225 -17.47 13.71 -1.27
C LYS A 225 -16.19 14.00 -0.47
N LEU A 226 -15.64 15.22 -0.59
CA LEU A 226 -14.47 15.65 0.19
C LEU A 226 -14.74 15.60 1.70
N ILE A 227 -15.89 16.08 2.17
CA ILE A 227 -16.26 16.07 3.58
C ILE A 227 -16.47 14.63 4.07
N SER A 228 -17.13 13.79 3.27
CA SER A 228 -17.32 12.36 3.60
C SER A 228 -15.99 11.63 3.72
N ARG A 229 -15.05 11.83 2.78
CA ARG A 229 -13.70 11.27 2.84
C ARG A 229 -12.93 11.78 4.04
N PHE A 230 -13.02 13.08 4.34
CA PHE A 230 -12.38 13.67 5.51
C PHE A 230 -12.88 13.08 6.83
N LYS A 231 -14.16 12.73 6.93
CA LYS A 231 -14.69 12.00 8.09
C LYS A 231 -14.00 10.64 8.28
N LYS A 232 -13.82 9.86 7.20
CA LYS A 232 -13.07 8.59 7.23
C LYS A 232 -11.62 8.84 7.62
N TYR A 233 -10.97 9.86 7.05
CA TYR A 233 -9.61 10.26 7.38
C TYR A 233 -9.42 10.51 8.89
N CYS A 234 -10.31 11.29 9.51
CA CYS A 234 -10.28 11.54 10.95
C CYS A 234 -10.53 10.28 11.78
N GLN A 235 -11.43 9.40 11.35
CA GLN A 235 -11.69 8.10 12.01
C GLN A 235 -10.46 7.20 11.96
N ASN A 236 -9.82 7.07 10.79
CA ASN A 236 -8.60 6.28 10.63
C ASN A 236 -7.45 6.82 11.49
N ALA A 237 -7.28 8.14 11.53
CA ALA A 237 -6.30 8.78 12.42
C ALA A 237 -6.59 8.53 13.92
N ALA A 238 -7.87 8.56 14.32
CA ALA A 238 -8.28 8.24 15.69
C ALA A 238 -8.01 6.77 16.04
N ASN A 239 -8.15 5.85 15.11
CA ASN A 239 -7.89 4.42 15.30
C ASN A 239 -6.41 4.05 15.18
N PHE A 240 -5.53 4.99 14.80
CA PHE A 240 -4.10 4.75 14.67
C PHE A 240 -3.46 4.40 16.01
N GLU A 241 -2.71 3.31 16.06
CA GLU A 241 -2.05 2.80 17.26
C GLU A 241 -0.54 2.98 17.17
N THR A 242 0.03 3.68 18.14
CA THR A 242 1.47 3.78 18.32
C THR A 242 1.82 4.01 19.79
N ARG A 243 2.97 3.52 20.20
CA ARG A 243 3.58 3.82 21.51
C ARG A 243 4.43 5.09 21.48
N SER A 244 4.76 5.58 20.28
CA SER A 244 5.61 6.75 20.10
C SER A 244 4.82 8.03 20.29
N ILE A 245 5.18 8.85 21.28
CA ILE A 245 4.61 10.19 21.48
C ILE A 245 4.87 11.07 20.26
N TYR A 246 6.05 10.93 19.65
CA TYR A 246 6.40 11.64 18.43
C TYR A 246 5.47 11.30 17.27
N THR A 247 5.20 10.01 17.05
CA THR A 247 4.26 9.56 16.00
C THR A 247 2.85 10.06 16.27
N LYS A 248 2.39 10.04 17.55
CA LYS A 248 1.08 10.60 17.92
C LYS A 248 0.99 12.08 17.60
N ALA A 249 1.98 12.87 18.00
CA ALA A 249 2.02 14.31 17.74
C ALA A 249 2.02 14.60 16.23
N ARG A 250 2.77 13.80 15.45
CA ARG A 250 2.83 13.92 14.00
C ARG A 250 1.47 13.63 13.33
N ILE A 251 0.80 12.53 13.69
CA ILE A 251 -0.54 12.22 13.17
C ILE A 251 -1.53 13.36 13.52
N SER A 252 -1.50 13.85 14.77
CA SER A 252 -2.34 14.98 15.18
C SER A 252 -2.07 16.24 14.36
N TYR A 253 -0.80 16.54 14.09
CA TYR A 253 -0.41 17.65 13.23
C TYR A 253 -0.93 17.49 11.79
N LEU A 254 -0.80 16.31 11.20
CA LEU A 254 -1.29 16.02 9.85
C LEU A 254 -2.80 16.20 9.75
N VAL A 255 -3.54 15.70 10.76
CA VAL A 255 -5.00 15.86 10.83
C VAL A 255 -5.39 17.32 10.95
N LEU A 256 -4.75 18.08 11.84
CA LEU A 256 -5.02 19.51 12.00
C LEU A 256 -4.71 20.30 10.73
N LYS A 257 -3.56 20.05 10.12
CA LYS A 257 -3.17 20.67 8.83
C LYS A 257 -4.20 20.40 7.75
N HIS A 258 -4.65 19.14 7.61
CA HIS A 258 -5.67 18.77 6.63
C HIS A 258 -7.03 19.42 6.94
N THR A 259 -7.42 19.49 8.22
CA THR A 259 -8.64 20.16 8.69
C THR A 259 -8.66 21.61 8.23
N ILE A 260 -7.57 22.37 8.47
CA ILE A 260 -7.46 23.77 8.08
C ILE A 260 -7.50 23.90 6.55
N ALA A 261 -6.70 23.12 5.83
CA ALA A 261 -6.63 23.19 4.37
C ALA A 261 -8.00 22.91 3.72
N LEU A 262 -8.71 21.89 4.19
CA LEU A 262 -10.02 21.55 3.65
C LEU A 262 -11.10 22.55 4.07
N SER A 263 -11.03 23.10 5.29
CA SER A 263 -11.92 24.17 5.75
C SER A 263 -11.84 25.41 4.83
N VAL A 264 -10.62 25.81 4.48
CA VAL A 264 -10.38 26.93 3.56
C VAL A 264 -10.87 26.60 2.14
N ARG A 265 -10.49 25.41 1.61
CA ARG A 265 -10.88 24.97 0.26
C ARG A 265 -12.40 24.90 0.08
N CYS A 266 -13.11 24.32 1.05
CA CYS A 266 -14.56 24.11 1.00
C CYS A 266 -15.37 25.28 1.61
N LYS A 267 -14.71 26.31 2.14
CA LYS A 267 -15.34 27.45 2.84
C LYS A 267 -16.37 26.98 3.88
N THR A 268 -15.93 26.12 4.83
CA THR A 268 -16.81 25.48 5.81
C THR A 268 -16.12 25.27 7.15
N THR A 269 -16.86 25.35 8.25
CA THR A 269 -16.39 24.99 9.60
C THR A 269 -16.73 23.54 9.98
N GLU A 270 -17.40 22.80 9.10
CA GLU A 270 -17.83 21.43 9.34
C GLU A 270 -16.65 20.50 9.61
N THR A 271 -15.51 20.73 8.95
CA THR A 271 -14.27 19.98 9.18
C THR A 271 -13.80 20.02 10.62
N PHE A 272 -13.92 21.18 11.30
CA PHE A 272 -13.58 21.28 12.73
C PHE A 272 -14.58 20.50 13.60
N LYS A 273 -15.87 20.52 13.27
CA LYS A 273 -16.88 19.73 13.98
C LYS A 273 -16.61 18.22 13.83
N ILE A 274 -16.19 17.77 12.66
CA ILE A 274 -15.79 16.38 12.41
C ILE A 274 -14.58 16.01 13.24
N LEU A 275 -13.53 16.86 13.25
CA LEU A 275 -12.33 16.63 14.04
C LEU A 275 -12.66 16.46 15.52
N VAL A 276 -13.42 17.40 16.12
CA VAL A 276 -13.81 17.34 17.54
C VAL A 276 -14.59 16.06 17.84
N LYS A 277 -15.58 15.70 16.99
CA LYS A 277 -16.35 14.46 17.17
C LYS A 277 -15.47 13.19 17.09
N SER A 278 -14.42 13.19 16.29
CA SER A 278 -13.51 12.03 16.17
C SER A 278 -12.61 11.85 17.39
N ILE A 279 -12.30 12.94 18.11
CA ILE A 279 -11.51 12.92 19.36
C ILE A 279 -12.36 12.47 20.55
N ILE A 280 -13.61 12.94 20.65
CA ILE A 280 -14.52 12.67 21.78
C ILE A 280 -15.04 11.22 21.78
N LYS A 281 -15.07 10.54 20.63
CA LYS A 281 -15.54 9.15 20.53
C LYS A 281 -14.52 8.09 20.98
N LYS A 282 -13.36 8.50 21.50
CA LYS A 282 -12.39 7.66 22.20
C LYS A 282 -12.62 7.67 23.69
#